data_662e7d16aadfb1fde5c17f29784dc1b5
#
_entry.id   662e7d16aadfb1fde5c17f29784dc1b5
#
_cell.length_a   1.000
_cell.length_b   1.000
_cell.length_c   1.000
_cell.angle_alpha   90.00
_cell.angle_beta   90.00
_cell.angle_gamma   90.00
#
_symmetry.space_group_name_H-M   'P 1'
#
loop_
_entity.id
_entity.type
_entity.pdbx_description
1 polymer ?
#
loop_
_entity_poly.entity_id
_entity_poly.type
_entity_poly.pdbx_seq_one_letter_code
_entity_poly.pdbx_strand_id
1 'polypeptide(L)'
;MKIRINIVHNDTSTVAKAVIIDNKDRVLFLKRSNYMDKFAGEWDLPGGHLKGNESLIVGLEREVEEETGLSVSEPKLISVDDNLHFFYCNYDSQPVKISYEHTEYRFFDKNDLDPSQKFQKIAISALEMRND
;
A
#
# COMPACT_ATOMS: atom_id res chain seq x y z
N MET A 1 -30.91 -13.62 10.48
CA MET A 1 -30.22 -13.57 10.31
C MET A 1 -29.33 -13.50 9.95
N LYS A 2 -28.95 -13.32 9.79
CA LYS A 2 -28.03 -13.25 9.57
C LYS A 2 -27.12 -13.17 9.16
N ILE A 3 -26.90 -13.19 9.14
CA ILE A 3 -25.98 -13.23 8.91
C ILE A 3 -25.22 -13.09 8.28
N ARG A 4 -25.18 -13.03 8.15
CA ARG A 4 -24.44 -12.89 7.64
C ARG A 4 -23.62 -12.87 7.07
N ILE A 5 -23.70 -12.94 6.86
CA ILE A 5 -22.92 -12.96 6.39
C ILE A 5 -22.12 -12.61 5.85
N ASN A 6 -22.09 -12.30 5.79
CA ASN A 6 -21.33 -11.97 5.40
C ASN A 6 -20.49 -12.02 5.17
N ILE A 7 -20.50 -12.36 5.51
CA ILE A 7 -19.59 -12.57 5.29
C ILE A 7 -18.87 -12.71 4.50
N VAL A 8 -18.96 -12.82 4.11
CA VAL A 8 -18.30 -12.98 3.45
C VAL A 8 -17.50 -12.67 2.89
N HIS A 9 -17.21 -12.54 3.00
CA HIS A 9 -16.52 -12.26 2.75
C HIS A 9 -15.79 -11.86 2.02
N ASN A 10 -16.00 -11.89 1.61
CA ASN A 10 -15.41 -11.23 1.05
C ASN A 10 -14.17 -10.86 0.82
N ASP A 11 -13.75 -11.18 1.19
CA ASP A 11 -12.52 -10.90 1.50
C ASP A 11 -11.47 -10.89 0.53
N THR A 12 -11.42 -11.65 -0.55
CA THR A 12 -10.44 -11.59 -1.63
C THR A 12 -10.57 -10.34 -2.48
N SER A 13 -11.67 -9.60 -2.35
CA SER A 13 -11.83 -8.32 -3.04
C SER A 13 -11.30 -7.14 -2.23
N THR A 14 -11.05 -7.34 -0.94
CA THR A 14 -10.54 -6.28 -0.07
C THR A 14 -9.05 -6.11 -0.30
N VAL A 15 -8.61 -4.86 -0.44
CA VAL A 15 -7.23 -4.52 -0.71
C VAL A 15 -6.70 -3.61 0.40
N ALA A 16 -5.51 -3.92 0.89
CA ALA A 16 -4.82 -3.09 1.88
C ALA A 16 -3.52 -2.58 1.26
N LYS A 17 -3.33 -1.27 1.26
CA LYS A 17 -2.15 -0.60 0.70
C LYS A 17 -1.42 0.19 1.78
N ALA A 18 -0.10 0.24 1.69
CA ALA A 18 0.72 0.94 2.66
C ALA A 18 1.33 2.20 2.05
N VAL A 19 1.16 3.33 2.73
CA VAL A 19 1.87 4.57 2.44
C VAL A 19 3.05 4.59 3.40
N ILE A 20 4.21 4.13 2.93
CA ILE A 20 5.42 3.99 3.74
C ILE A 20 6.25 5.24 3.57
N ILE A 21 6.42 5.99 4.66
CA ILE A 21 7.05 7.31 4.64
C ILE A 21 8.39 7.26 5.39
N ASP A 22 9.45 7.76 4.76
CA ASP A 22 10.78 7.81 5.36
C ASP A 22 10.97 9.08 6.19
N ASN A 23 12.15 9.22 6.82
CA ASN A 23 12.42 10.35 7.69
C ASN A 23 12.70 11.67 6.94
N LYS A 24 12.66 11.62 5.61
CA LYS A 24 12.78 12.81 4.76
C LYS A 24 11.46 13.17 4.10
N ASP A 25 10.35 12.63 4.63
CA ASP A 25 9.00 12.86 4.10
C ASP A 25 8.85 12.44 2.64
N ARG A 26 9.40 11.26 2.32
CA ARG A 26 9.27 10.67 0.99
C ARG A 26 8.50 9.36 1.10
N VAL A 27 7.73 9.05 0.08
CA VAL A 27 6.83 7.89 0.05
C VAL A 27 7.36 6.83 -0.90
N LEU A 28 7.35 5.58 -0.45
CA LEU A 28 7.82 4.44 -1.25
C LEU A 28 6.75 4.04 -2.27
N PHE A 29 7.15 4.03 -3.54
CA PHE A 29 6.35 3.48 -4.63
C PHE A 29 7.11 2.38 -5.34
N LEU A 30 6.36 1.43 -5.90
CA LEU A 30 6.89 0.29 -6.66
C LEU A 30 6.35 0.37 -8.07
N LYS A 31 7.23 0.17 -9.06
CA LYS A 31 6.81 0.21 -10.46
C LYS A 31 6.42 -1.20 -10.91
N ARG A 32 5.20 -1.35 -11.39
CA ARG A 32 4.69 -2.65 -11.82
C ARG A 32 5.40 -3.13 -13.07
N SER A 33 5.68 -4.46 -13.09
CA SER A 33 6.33 -5.09 -14.24
C SER A 33 5.49 -4.96 -15.51
N ASN A 34 6.17 -4.95 -16.65
CA ASN A 34 5.50 -4.82 -17.96
C ASN A 34 4.65 -6.04 -18.32
N TYR A 35 4.89 -7.20 -17.69
CA TYR A 35 4.10 -8.39 -17.97
C TYR A 35 2.94 -8.60 -17.00
N MET A 36 2.67 -7.64 -16.13
CA MET A 36 1.48 -7.70 -15.28
C MET A 36 0.23 -7.44 -16.12
N ASP A 37 -0.86 -8.12 -15.80
CA ASP A 37 -2.11 -8.01 -16.54
C ASP A 37 -2.73 -6.62 -16.45
N LYS A 38 -2.55 -5.96 -15.28
CA LYS A 38 -3.17 -4.66 -15.03
C LYS A 38 -2.11 -3.67 -14.59
N PHE A 39 -2.26 -2.43 -15.08
CA PHE A 39 -1.45 -1.29 -14.66
C PHE A 39 0.05 -1.50 -14.86
N ALA A 40 0.41 -2.24 -15.93
CA ALA A 40 1.82 -2.49 -16.26
C ALA A 40 2.58 -1.17 -16.41
N GLY A 41 3.74 -1.09 -15.76
CA GLY A 41 4.59 0.09 -15.84
C GLY A 41 4.16 1.26 -14.98
N GLU A 42 3.05 1.14 -14.24
CA GLU A 42 2.58 2.22 -13.37
C GLU A 42 3.19 2.13 -11.98
N TRP A 43 3.28 3.28 -11.33
CA TRP A 43 3.74 3.35 -9.95
C TRP A 43 2.60 3.01 -9.01
N ASP A 44 2.86 2.11 -8.07
CA ASP A 44 1.86 1.55 -7.17
C ASP A 44 2.38 1.61 -5.73
N LEU A 45 1.45 1.62 -4.78
CA LEU A 45 1.80 1.49 -3.37
C LEU A 45 1.95 0.01 -3.02
N PRO A 46 2.85 -0.33 -2.08
CA PRO A 46 2.95 -1.70 -1.60
C PRO A 46 1.64 -2.16 -0.97
N GLY A 47 1.29 -3.42 -1.19
CA GLY A 47 0.07 -4.00 -0.66
C GLY A 47 -0.66 -4.82 -1.70
N GLY A 48 -1.81 -5.35 -1.34
CA GLY A 48 -2.58 -6.17 -2.26
C GLY A 48 -3.83 -6.74 -1.63
N HIS A 49 -4.38 -7.76 -2.29
CA HIS A 49 -5.62 -8.39 -1.87
C HIS A 49 -5.42 -9.24 -0.63
N LEU A 50 -6.39 -9.18 0.28
CA LEU A 50 -6.41 -10.07 1.44
C LEU A 50 -6.72 -11.50 1.00
N LYS A 51 -6.23 -12.46 1.76
CA LYS A 51 -6.52 -13.88 1.55
C LYS A 51 -7.53 -14.33 2.60
N GLY A 52 -8.55 -15.06 2.16
CA GLY A 52 -9.47 -15.76 3.04
C GLY A 52 -9.85 -14.98 4.28
N ASN A 53 -9.41 -15.47 5.42
CA ASN A 53 -9.81 -14.92 6.72
C ASN A 53 -8.80 -13.95 7.33
N GLU A 54 -7.87 -13.43 6.53
CA GLU A 54 -6.90 -12.46 7.05
C GLU A 54 -7.60 -11.19 7.52
N SER A 55 -7.11 -10.63 8.64
CA SER A 55 -7.49 -9.27 9.01
C SER A 55 -6.78 -8.28 8.08
N LEU A 56 -7.25 -7.03 8.09
CA LEU A 56 -6.62 -5.98 7.29
C LEU A 56 -5.13 -5.85 7.61
N ILE A 57 -4.78 -5.85 8.90
CA ILE A 57 -3.39 -5.66 9.31
C ILE A 57 -2.51 -6.85 8.92
N VAL A 58 -3.00 -8.07 9.14
CA VAL A 58 -2.23 -9.28 8.79
C VAL A 58 -2.01 -9.34 7.27
N GLY A 59 -3.05 -9.04 6.50
CA GLY A 59 -2.93 -9.03 5.04
C GLY A 59 -1.98 -7.95 4.55
N LEU A 60 -2.06 -6.76 5.14
CA LEU A 60 -1.15 -5.68 4.82
C LEU A 60 0.30 -6.08 5.08
N GLU A 61 0.57 -6.61 6.28
CA GLU A 61 1.93 -7.04 6.66
C GLU A 61 2.47 -8.09 5.72
N ARG A 62 1.64 -9.07 5.37
CA ARG A 62 2.06 -10.14 4.46
C ARG A 62 2.39 -9.61 3.07
N GLU A 63 1.49 -8.77 2.51
CA GLU A 63 1.70 -8.22 1.16
C GLU A 63 2.92 -7.32 1.10
N VAL A 64 3.11 -6.46 2.10
CA VAL A 64 4.26 -5.56 2.13
C VAL A 64 5.56 -6.36 2.21
N GLU A 65 5.59 -7.41 3.04
CA GLU A 65 6.77 -8.25 3.15
C GLU A 65 7.06 -8.97 1.84
N GLU A 66 6.03 -9.52 1.20
CA GLU A 66 6.20 -10.22 -0.08
C GLU A 66 6.74 -9.31 -1.17
N GLU A 67 6.30 -8.08 -1.20
CA GLU A 67 6.66 -7.15 -2.28
C GLU A 67 7.91 -6.34 -2.02
N THR A 68 8.26 -6.09 -0.76
CA THR A 68 9.36 -5.18 -0.43
C THR A 68 10.38 -5.76 0.53
N GLY A 69 10.07 -6.88 1.18
CA GLY A 69 10.91 -7.41 2.25
C GLY A 69 10.83 -6.63 3.56
N LEU A 70 9.97 -5.62 3.63
CA LEU A 70 9.87 -4.76 4.80
C LEU A 70 8.84 -5.30 5.79
N SER A 71 9.08 -5.04 7.07
CA SER A 71 8.11 -5.27 8.13
C SER A 71 7.35 -3.98 8.38
N VAL A 72 6.04 -4.11 8.56
CA VAL A 72 5.18 -2.97 8.87
C VAL A 72 5.03 -2.89 10.39
N SER A 73 5.25 -1.70 10.95
CA SER A 73 5.11 -1.47 12.37
C SER A 73 4.03 -0.42 12.61
N GLU A 74 3.06 -0.77 13.46
CA GLU A 74 2.00 0.14 13.89
C GLU A 74 1.30 0.90 12.75
N PRO A 75 0.78 0.18 11.75
CA PRO A 75 0.09 0.85 10.64
C PRO A 75 -1.16 1.56 11.14
N LYS A 76 -1.42 2.75 10.58
CA LYS A 76 -2.58 3.56 10.94
C LYS A 76 -3.46 3.75 9.71
N LEU A 77 -4.74 3.41 9.82
CA LEU A 77 -5.68 3.60 8.73
C LEU A 77 -5.88 5.09 8.48
N ILE A 78 -5.70 5.51 7.23
CA ILE A 78 -5.84 6.91 6.85
C ILE A 78 -7.00 7.17 5.90
N SER A 79 -7.42 6.16 5.14
CA SER A 79 -8.47 6.36 4.16
C SER A 79 -9.06 5.03 3.73
N VAL A 80 -10.34 5.03 3.41
CA VAL A 80 -11.03 3.87 2.83
C VAL A 80 -11.77 4.37 1.60
N ASP A 81 -11.59 3.68 0.48
CA ASP A 81 -12.27 4.00 -0.77
C ASP A 81 -12.75 2.67 -1.34
N ASP A 82 -14.05 2.41 -1.19
CA ASP A 82 -14.65 1.14 -1.59
C ASP A 82 -13.97 -0.01 -0.85
N ASN A 83 -13.35 -0.93 -1.59
CA ASN A 83 -12.62 -2.05 -1.00
C ASN A 83 -11.14 -1.74 -0.74
N LEU A 84 -10.70 -0.52 -1.01
CA LEU A 84 -9.30 -0.11 -0.83
C LEU A 84 -9.12 0.54 0.55
N HIS A 85 -8.20 -0.01 1.32
CA HIS A 85 -7.86 0.52 2.65
C HIS A 85 -6.41 0.97 2.62
N PHE A 86 -6.16 2.24 2.97
CA PHE A 86 -4.82 2.82 2.94
C PHE A 86 -4.31 3.06 4.36
N PHE A 87 -3.09 2.60 4.61
CA PHE A 87 -2.46 2.70 5.94
C PHE A 87 -1.18 3.50 5.85
N TYR A 88 -0.96 4.39 6.82
CA TYR A 88 0.31 5.08 7.00
C TYR A 88 1.24 4.20 7.81
N CYS A 89 2.49 4.08 7.35
CA CYS A 89 3.53 3.30 8.02
C CYS A 89 4.84 4.06 7.94
N ASN A 90 5.65 3.97 9.00
CA ASN A 90 6.98 4.55 8.99
C ASN A 90 7.96 3.57 8.36
N TYR A 91 8.85 4.11 7.52
CA TYR A 91 9.96 3.33 6.97
C TYR A 91 11.07 3.22 8.04
N ASP A 92 11.54 2.00 8.28
CA ASP A 92 12.50 1.72 9.34
C ASP A 92 13.93 1.59 8.81
N SER A 93 14.17 2.00 7.57
CA SER A 93 15.50 2.02 6.93
C SER A 93 16.05 0.63 6.57
N GLN A 94 15.23 -0.41 6.63
CA GLN A 94 15.66 -1.72 6.13
C GLN A 94 15.74 -1.69 4.60
N PRO A 95 16.60 -2.53 4.00
CA PRO A 95 16.73 -2.55 2.54
C PRO A 95 15.44 -3.01 1.88
N VAL A 96 15.05 -2.31 0.80
CA VAL A 96 13.90 -2.70 -0.02
C VAL A 96 14.34 -3.77 -1.00
N LYS A 97 13.61 -4.91 -1.03
CA LYS A 97 13.88 -6.01 -1.95
C LYS A 97 12.60 -6.31 -2.70
N ILE A 98 12.52 -5.82 -3.94
CA ILE A 98 11.30 -5.96 -4.72
C ILE A 98 11.12 -7.37 -5.27
N SER A 99 9.86 -7.78 -5.45
CA SER A 99 9.50 -9.07 -6.02
C SER A 99 9.47 -8.97 -7.55
N TYR A 100 9.23 -10.12 -8.20
CA TYR A 100 9.18 -10.16 -9.67
C TYR A 100 8.00 -9.36 -10.25
N GLU A 101 7.03 -9.01 -9.44
CA GLU A 101 5.88 -8.21 -9.88
C GLU A 101 6.25 -6.76 -10.15
N HIS A 102 7.41 -6.34 -9.69
CA HIS A 102 7.86 -4.96 -9.81
C HIS A 102 9.26 -4.90 -10.42
N THR A 103 9.54 -3.82 -11.16
CA THR A 103 10.84 -3.64 -11.83
C THR A 103 11.77 -2.70 -11.08
N GLU A 104 11.22 -1.79 -10.28
CA GLU A 104 12.04 -0.85 -9.51
C GLU A 104 11.21 -0.27 -8.36
N TYR A 105 11.90 0.36 -7.42
CA TYR A 105 11.24 1.11 -6.36
C TYR A 105 11.86 2.50 -6.31
N ARG A 106 11.11 3.43 -5.72
CA ARG A 106 11.59 4.80 -5.58
C ARG A 106 10.84 5.48 -4.43
N PHE A 107 11.56 6.35 -3.70
CA PHE A 107 10.94 7.21 -2.70
C PHE A 107 10.64 8.55 -3.37
N PHE A 108 9.37 8.94 -3.35
CA PHE A 108 8.89 10.17 -3.99
C PHE A 108 8.80 11.29 -2.96
N ASP A 109 9.41 12.44 -3.27
CA ASP A 109 9.14 13.68 -2.56
C ASP A 109 7.74 14.17 -2.88
N LYS A 110 7.20 15.05 -2.03
CA LYS A 110 5.91 15.66 -2.29
C LYS A 110 5.88 16.32 -3.67
N ASN A 111 7.00 16.93 -4.08
CA ASN A 111 7.07 17.61 -5.37
C ASN A 111 7.07 16.66 -6.56
N ASP A 112 7.38 15.38 -6.34
CA ASP A 112 7.35 14.35 -7.39
C ASP A 112 5.95 13.78 -7.58
N LEU A 113 5.03 14.04 -6.67
CA LEU A 113 3.72 13.41 -6.63
C LEU A 113 2.72 14.18 -7.47
N ASP A 114 1.96 13.43 -8.28
CA ASP A 114 0.93 13.98 -9.16
C ASP A 114 -0.44 13.81 -8.52
N PRO A 115 -1.10 14.90 -8.10
CA PRO A 115 -2.40 14.79 -7.42
C PRO A 115 -3.53 14.29 -8.32
N SER A 116 -3.31 14.20 -9.63
CA SER A 116 -4.32 13.62 -10.52
C SER A 116 -4.29 12.09 -10.50
N GLN A 117 -3.23 11.49 -9.94
CA GLN A 117 -3.11 10.05 -9.80
C GLN A 117 -3.60 9.64 -8.42
N LYS A 118 -4.50 8.66 -8.37
CA LYS A 118 -5.21 8.30 -7.13
C LYS A 118 -4.27 7.98 -5.97
N PHE A 119 -3.31 7.09 -6.20
CA PHE A 119 -2.41 6.66 -5.12
C PHE A 119 -1.44 7.76 -4.73
N GLN A 120 -1.03 8.58 -5.68
CA GLN A 120 -0.15 9.71 -5.40
C GLN A 120 -0.88 10.79 -4.60
N LYS A 121 -2.16 10.99 -4.88
CA LYS A 121 -2.98 11.90 -4.09
C LYS A 121 -3.13 11.43 -2.65
N ILE A 122 -3.31 10.12 -2.45
CA ILE A 122 -3.36 9.52 -1.11
C ILE A 122 -2.04 9.77 -0.38
N ALA A 123 -0.92 9.61 -1.08
CA ALA A 123 0.40 9.85 -0.50
C ALA A 123 0.56 11.31 -0.07
N ILE A 124 0.08 12.25 -0.88
CA ILE A 124 0.12 13.67 -0.52
C ILE A 124 -0.68 13.91 0.77
N SER A 125 -1.88 13.33 0.85
CA SER A 125 -2.71 13.46 2.05
C SER A 125 -2.02 12.91 3.28
N ALA A 126 -1.35 11.77 3.15
CA ALA A 126 -0.64 11.15 4.26
C ALA A 126 0.52 12.03 4.74
N LEU A 127 1.26 12.64 3.80
CA LEU A 127 2.35 13.55 4.15
C LEU A 127 1.82 14.78 4.89
N GLU A 128 0.69 15.30 4.45
CA GLU A 128 0.07 16.46 5.11
C GLU A 128 -0.40 16.12 6.52
N MET A 129 -0.99 14.94 6.69
CA MET A 129 -1.43 14.48 8.01
C MET A 129 -0.25 14.29 8.96
N ARG A 130 0.88 13.77 8.46
CA ARG A 130 2.05 13.52 9.27
C ARG A 130 2.64 14.81 9.82
N ASN A 131 2.55 15.90 9.06
CA ASN A 131 3.18 17.18 9.40
C ASN A 131 2.26 18.14 10.15
N ASP A 132 1.06 17.69 10.49
CA ASP A 132 0.11 18.51 11.27
C ASP A 132 0.40 18.47 12.81
#